data_9922e10dfc747579b288e10fd0c19c42
#
_entry.id   9922e10dfc747579b288e10fd0c19c42
#
_cell.length_a   1.000
_cell.length_b   1.000
_cell.length_c   1.000
_cell.angle_alpha   90.00
_cell.angle_beta   90.00
_cell.angle_gamma   90.00
#
_symmetry.space_group_name_H-M   'P 1'
#
loop_
_entity.id
_entity.type
_entity.pdbx_description
1 polymer ?
#
loop_
_entity_poly.entity_id
_entity_poly.type
_entity_poly.pdbx_seq_one_letter_code
_entity_poly.pdbx_strand_id
1 'polypeptide(L)'
;MLINGRRIAADEPPYIIAELSANHNGNIDTAFRLIEQAAANGADAVKIQTYTADTITLNSDREDFCIHGGLWDGRTLYDLYQEAHTPWE
;
A
#
# COMPACT_ATOMS: atom_id res chain seq x y z
N MET A 1 12.90 -21.29 -2.06
CA MET A 1 13.14 -19.83 -2.12
C MET A 1 13.48 -19.34 -0.74
N LEU A 2 14.42 -18.41 -0.64
CA LEU A 2 14.78 -17.78 0.64
C LEU A 2 14.47 -16.29 0.59
N ILE A 3 13.92 -15.76 1.69
CA ILE A 3 13.74 -14.32 1.90
C ILE A 3 14.43 -13.99 3.22
N ASN A 4 15.47 -13.17 3.15
CA ASN A 4 16.26 -12.78 4.32
C ASN A 4 16.68 -14.00 5.16
N GLY A 5 17.14 -15.06 4.50
CA GLY A 5 17.58 -16.29 5.13
C GLY A 5 16.49 -17.27 5.56
N ARG A 6 15.23 -16.88 5.49
CA ARG A 6 14.10 -17.73 5.84
C ARG A 6 13.61 -18.52 4.63
N ARG A 7 13.42 -19.83 4.80
CA ARG A 7 12.93 -20.71 3.73
C ARG A 7 11.43 -20.51 3.51
N ILE A 8 11.03 -20.29 2.27
CA ILE A 8 9.63 -20.17 1.85
C ILE A 8 9.27 -21.43 1.07
N ALA A 9 8.40 -22.25 1.62
CA ALA A 9 7.98 -23.51 1.03
C ALA A 9 6.63 -23.96 1.59
N ALA A 10 6.00 -24.92 0.90
CA ALA A 10 4.67 -25.42 1.29
C ALA A 10 4.66 -26.10 2.66
N ASP A 11 5.80 -26.63 3.10
CA ASP A 11 5.97 -27.31 4.40
C ASP A 11 6.47 -26.39 5.53
N GLU A 12 6.55 -25.08 5.27
CA GLU A 12 6.93 -24.08 6.25
C GLU A 12 5.73 -23.21 6.64
N PRO A 13 5.76 -22.56 7.83
CA PRO A 13 4.77 -21.55 8.14
C PRO A 13 4.74 -20.44 7.08
N PRO A 14 3.57 -19.86 6.79
CA PRO A 14 3.48 -18.81 5.78
C PRO A 14 4.31 -17.58 6.15
N TYR A 15 4.87 -16.95 5.14
CA TYR A 15 5.54 -15.66 5.28
C TYR A 15 4.48 -14.56 5.20
N ILE A 16 4.32 -13.79 6.27
CA ILE A 16 3.23 -12.82 6.40
C ILE A 16 3.72 -11.43 6.01
N ILE A 17 3.09 -10.86 5.00
CA ILE A 17 3.39 -9.50 4.53
C ILE A 17 2.19 -8.61 4.85
N ALA A 18 2.39 -7.60 5.69
CA ALA A 18 1.36 -6.61 5.99
C ALA A 18 1.41 -5.49 4.95
N GLU A 19 0.29 -5.20 4.33
CA GLU A 19 0.16 -4.13 3.33
C GLU A 19 -0.33 -2.86 4.01
N LEU A 20 0.46 -1.76 3.96
CA LEU A 20 0.06 -0.48 4.53
C LEU A 20 -0.92 0.27 3.65
N SER A 21 -0.89 0.07 2.34
CA SER A 21 -1.72 0.81 1.39
C SER A 21 -1.68 2.32 1.66
N ALA A 22 -2.84 2.97 1.73
CA ALA A 22 -2.96 4.39 2.03
C ALA A 22 -3.33 4.66 3.50
N ASN A 23 -3.21 3.67 4.38
CA ASN A 23 -3.68 3.78 5.76
C ASN A 23 -2.87 4.76 6.62
N HIS A 24 -1.70 5.19 6.14
CA HIS A 24 -0.91 6.23 6.82
C HIS A 24 -1.51 7.63 6.70
N ASN A 25 -2.51 7.85 5.83
CA ASN A 25 -3.16 9.14 5.61
C ASN A 25 -2.19 10.29 5.30
N GLY A 26 -1.08 10.00 4.59
CA GLY A 26 -0.06 10.98 4.27
C GLY A 26 0.82 11.41 5.44
N ASN A 27 0.73 10.73 6.58
CA ASN A 27 1.47 11.07 7.80
C ASN A 27 2.56 10.02 8.07
N ILE A 28 3.83 10.46 8.10
CA ILE A 28 4.95 9.54 8.28
C ILE A 28 4.97 8.89 9.67
N ASP A 29 4.57 9.62 10.72
CA ASP A 29 4.52 9.05 12.06
C ASP A 29 3.47 7.95 12.16
N THR A 30 2.35 8.10 11.47
CA THR A 30 1.34 7.05 11.35
C THR A 30 1.90 5.84 10.62
N ALA A 31 2.65 6.05 9.52
CA ALA A 31 3.30 4.96 8.80
C ALA A 31 4.26 4.19 9.70
N PHE A 32 5.11 4.87 10.47
CA PHE A 32 6.02 4.22 11.41
C PHE A 32 5.28 3.42 12.48
N ARG A 33 4.19 3.95 13.03
CA ARG A 33 3.37 3.21 14.00
C ARG A 33 2.73 1.97 13.41
N LEU A 34 2.26 2.05 12.15
CA LEU A 34 1.70 0.89 11.46
C LEU A 34 2.76 -0.21 11.27
N ILE A 35 3.99 0.16 10.91
CA ILE A 35 5.10 -0.78 10.77
C ILE A 35 5.41 -1.45 12.12
N GLU A 36 5.50 -0.67 13.18
CA GLU A 36 5.74 -1.20 14.53
C GLU A 36 4.65 -2.15 14.98
N GLN A 37 3.39 -1.81 14.75
CA GLN A 37 2.24 -2.65 15.10
C GLN A 37 2.21 -3.93 14.25
N ALA A 38 2.53 -3.85 12.97
CA ALA A 38 2.61 -5.03 12.12
C ALA A 38 3.67 -6.00 12.64
N ALA A 39 4.86 -5.50 12.99
CA ALA A 39 5.93 -6.31 13.56
C ALA A 39 5.51 -6.93 14.91
N ALA A 40 4.90 -6.14 15.79
CA ALA A 40 4.44 -6.61 17.10
C ALA A 40 3.37 -7.70 17.01
N ASN A 41 2.59 -7.72 15.92
CA ASN A 41 1.52 -8.69 15.70
C ASN A 41 1.94 -9.86 14.79
N GLY A 42 3.22 -10.03 14.53
CA GLY A 42 3.74 -11.24 13.90
C GLY A 42 3.94 -11.14 12.37
N ALA A 43 3.85 -9.96 11.78
CA ALA A 43 4.19 -9.80 10.37
C ALA A 43 5.69 -9.99 10.15
N ASP A 44 6.05 -10.67 9.06
CA ASP A 44 7.44 -10.92 8.69
C ASP A 44 8.01 -9.77 7.86
N ALA A 45 7.15 -9.05 7.15
CA ALA A 45 7.52 -7.90 6.34
C ALA A 45 6.33 -6.94 6.23
N VAL A 46 6.61 -5.72 5.80
CA VAL A 46 5.57 -4.76 5.42
C VAL A 46 5.76 -4.37 3.96
N LYS A 47 4.68 -4.04 3.30
CA LYS A 47 4.68 -3.53 1.94
C LYS A 47 4.13 -2.12 1.92
N ILE A 48 4.85 -1.21 1.29
CA ILE A 48 4.40 0.16 1.05
C ILE A 48 4.20 0.39 -0.43
N GLN A 49 3.42 1.40 -0.79
CA GLN A 49 3.12 1.72 -2.19
C GLN A 49 3.74 3.07 -2.55
N THR A 50 4.97 3.03 -3.04
CA THR A 50 5.70 4.22 -3.47
C THR A 50 5.63 4.33 -4.99
N TYR A 51 4.92 5.34 -5.46
CA TYR A 51 4.69 5.63 -6.88
C TYR A 51 4.30 7.11 -7.02
N THR A 52 4.12 7.57 -8.24
CA THR A 52 3.41 8.82 -8.52
C THR A 52 2.14 8.50 -9.30
N ALA A 53 1.13 9.36 -9.24
CA ALA A 53 -0.12 9.12 -9.96
C ALA A 53 0.12 8.89 -11.46
N ASP A 54 1.06 9.61 -12.05
CA ASP A 54 1.41 9.48 -13.47
C ASP A 54 2.00 8.12 -13.85
N THR A 55 2.60 7.41 -12.90
CA THR A 55 3.23 6.11 -13.19
C THR A 55 2.24 4.95 -13.22
N ILE A 56 1.03 5.13 -12.72
CA ILE A 56 0.06 4.03 -12.61
C ILE A 56 -1.31 4.32 -13.24
N THR A 57 -1.61 5.58 -13.61
CA THR A 57 -2.88 5.91 -14.25
C THR A 57 -2.76 7.14 -15.13
N LEU A 58 -3.78 7.36 -15.97
CA LEU A 58 -3.92 8.58 -16.75
C LEU A 58 -4.67 9.63 -15.94
N ASN A 59 -4.31 10.90 -16.14
CA ASN A 59 -5.06 12.03 -15.58
C ASN A 59 -6.29 12.29 -16.47
N SER A 60 -7.36 11.53 -16.23
CA SER A 60 -8.59 11.58 -17.02
C SER A 60 -9.80 11.52 -16.09
N ASP A 61 -10.85 12.24 -16.47
CA ASP A 61 -12.14 12.22 -15.79
C ASP A 61 -13.17 11.33 -16.51
N ARG A 62 -12.74 10.55 -17.51
CA ARG A 62 -13.63 9.61 -18.20
C ARG A 62 -14.13 8.54 -17.24
N GLU A 63 -15.28 7.96 -17.56
CA GLU A 63 -15.98 6.99 -16.72
C GLU A 63 -15.06 5.85 -16.24
N ASP A 64 -14.20 5.33 -17.13
CA ASP A 64 -13.27 4.24 -16.81
C ASP A 64 -12.26 4.61 -15.72
N PHE A 65 -12.03 5.90 -15.49
CA PHE A 65 -11.08 6.41 -14.51
C PHE A 65 -11.76 7.06 -13.28
N CYS A 66 -13.07 6.89 -13.15
CA CYS A 66 -13.83 7.39 -12.01
C CYS A 66 -14.17 6.26 -11.06
N ILE A 67 -14.18 6.57 -9.76
CA ILE A 67 -14.47 5.60 -8.70
C ILE A 67 -15.94 5.70 -8.35
N HIS A 68 -16.62 4.56 -8.34
CA HIS A 68 -18.02 4.45 -7.96
C HIS A 68 -18.16 3.59 -6.71
N GLY A 69 -18.79 4.16 -5.70
CA GLY A 69 -19.02 3.49 -4.42
C GLY A 69 -17.81 3.53 -3.50
N GLY A 70 -18.05 3.21 -2.23
CA GLY A 70 -17.02 3.16 -1.21
C GLY A 70 -16.53 4.54 -0.74
N LEU A 71 -15.43 4.53 -0.01
CA LEU A 71 -14.85 5.73 0.62
C LEU A 71 -14.41 6.79 -0.40
N TRP A 72 -14.00 6.36 -1.58
CA TRP A 72 -13.43 7.22 -2.62
C TRP A 72 -14.43 7.56 -3.73
N ASP A 73 -15.71 7.32 -3.51
CA ASP A 73 -16.77 7.58 -4.49
C ASP A 73 -16.73 9.02 -5.02
N GLY A 74 -16.88 9.17 -6.32
CA GLY A 74 -16.90 10.47 -6.99
C GLY A 74 -15.52 11.03 -7.33
N ARG A 75 -14.42 10.37 -6.94
CA ARG A 75 -13.06 10.80 -7.26
C ARG A 75 -12.55 10.09 -8.51
N THR A 76 -11.57 10.71 -9.19
CA THR A 76 -10.83 10.03 -10.26
C THR A 76 -9.72 9.18 -9.66
N LEU A 77 -9.27 8.17 -10.39
CA LEU A 77 -8.12 7.36 -9.97
C LEU A 77 -6.87 8.22 -9.78
N TYR A 78 -6.63 9.16 -10.70
CA TYR A 78 -5.46 10.05 -10.62
C TYR A 78 -5.46 10.85 -9.31
N ASP A 79 -6.58 11.45 -8.97
CA ASP A 79 -6.74 12.24 -7.76
C ASP A 79 -6.53 11.39 -6.49
N LEU A 80 -7.11 10.19 -6.47
CA LEU A 80 -6.90 9.24 -5.37
C LEU A 80 -5.42 8.90 -5.22
N TYR A 81 -4.75 8.55 -6.31
CA TYR A 81 -3.35 8.14 -6.26
C TYR A 81 -2.40 9.28 -5.88
N GLN A 82 -2.73 10.53 -6.21
CA GLN A 82 -1.95 11.67 -5.72
C GLN A 82 -1.97 11.78 -4.20
N GLU A 83 -3.10 11.46 -3.58
CA GLU A 83 -3.23 11.50 -2.11
C GLU A 83 -2.70 10.23 -1.44
N ALA A 84 -2.94 9.08 -2.04
CA ALA A 84 -2.77 7.78 -1.39
C ALA A 84 -1.33 7.23 -1.42
N HIS A 85 -0.47 7.72 -2.30
CA HIS A 85 0.88 7.16 -2.45
C HIS A 85 1.76 7.43 -1.24
N THR A 86 2.78 6.57 -1.08
CA THR A 86 3.88 6.80 -0.13
C THR A 86 5.01 7.51 -0.89
N PRO A 87 5.42 8.71 -0.47
CA PRO A 87 6.49 9.45 -1.17
C PRO A 87 7.83 8.70 -1.16
N TRP A 88 8.69 9.03 -2.12
CA TRP A 88 10.06 8.51 -2.16
C TRP A 88 10.95 9.08 -1.05
N GLU A 89 10.62 10.24 -0.53
CA GLU A 89 11.43 10.95 0.49
C GLU A 89 10.81 10.90 1.88
#